data_f5b54a9172dcb29e70a883173bce1873
#
_entry.id   f5b54a9172dcb29e70a883173bce1873
#
_cell.length_a   1.000
_cell.length_b   1.000
_cell.length_c   1.000
_cell.angle_alpha   90.00
_cell.angle_beta   90.00
_cell.angle_gamma   90.00
#
_symmetry.space_group_name_H-M   'P 1'
#
loop_
_entity.id
_entity.type
_entity.pdbx_description
1 polymer ?
#
loop_
_entity_poly.entity_id
_entity_poly.type
_entity_poly.pdbx_seq_one_letter_code
_entity_poly.pdbx_strand_id
1 'polypeptide(L)'
;MKHYRNINVHQAAMQRIEHAFKEFDNIMLAFSGGKDSGVLLNLTYDYAKRSNQLDKLGVYFLDYEAQYQFTIDYVQAEFERLVDIKRYWLCLPNSVPSATSMTTGYWIPWDKKKRDIWVREMPEYDYVINEDNVPFDYTIGQSDYEVQENFTKWFSKKHGKTGVLIGIRADESLDRFRAIKSKNKTNGYKNYEYMVKRNDKTINVYPIYDWTVEDIWIVNGKFGYNYNHLYDLYYKAGISINQMRVASPFLSEGLGSLKYYQVIEPNTWAKMLGRVNGVSFAGIYGGTAAMGWKSIKLPKGKTWKGYLKFLLATLPEETRQDYQRIFKTSIEFWDKRGGVLSEETIKELKKVGIPLEIRGKTNYKTDKKAVQFHDYPDDAPVKDFKTVPSYKRMCITIMKNDHTAKYMGFSRTKAQQEKRRKAMEKYANIL
;
A
#
# COMPACT_ATOMS: atom_id res chain seq x y z
N MET A 1 -9.02 -18.00 12.89
CA MET A 1 -9.61 -19.29 12.47
C MET A 1 -10.42 -19.04 11.21
N LYS A 2 -10.30 -19.90 10.18
CA LYS A 2 -11.13 -19.82 8.97
C LYS A 2 -12.50 -20.43 9.29
N HIS A 3 -13.58 -19.76 8.89
CA HIS A 3 -14.93 -20.29 9.02
C HIS A 3 -15.41 -20.70 7.64
N TYR A 4 -15.70 -21.97 7.46
CA TYR A 4 -16.27 -22.52 6.22
C TYR A 4 -17.78 -22.29 6.21
N ARG A 5 -18.32 -21.90 5.07
CA ARG A 5 -19.76 -21.66 4.83
C ARG A 5 -20.26 -22.58 3.71
N ASN A 6 -21.56 -22.71 3.58
CA ASN A 6 -22.19 -23.53 2.53
C ASN A 6 -22.19 -22.83 1.14
N ILE A 7 -21.42 -21.78 0.95
CA ILE A 7 -21.24 -21.07 -0.32
C ILE A 7 -19.74 -20.95 -0.62
N ASN A 8 -19.37 -21.04 -1.89
CA ASN A 8 -18.00 -20.82 -2.31
C ASN A 8 -17.64 -19.33 -2.36
N VAL A 9 -16.36 -19.01 -2.43
CA VAL A 9 -15.86 -17.62 -2.41
C VAL A 9 -16.35 -16.78 -3.61
N HIS A 10 -16.55 -17.40 -4.78
CA HIS A 10 -17.10 -16.73 -5.96
C HIS A 10 -18.56 -16.31 -5.72
N GLN A 11 -19.41 -17.21 -5.23
CA GLN A 11 -20.79 -16.89 -4.88
C GLN A 11 -20.87 -15.78 -3.83
N ALA A 12 -20.00 -15.85 -2.79
CA ALA A 12 -19.93 -14.82 -1.77
C ALA A 12 -19.51 -13.45 -2.33
N ALA A 13 -18.53 -13.42 -3.24
CA ALA A 13 -18.10 -12.19 -3.90
C ALA A 13 -19.22 -11.60 -4.77
N MET A 14 -19.93 -12.43 -5.54
CA MET A 14 -21.07 -11.97 -6.36
C MET A 14 -22.20 -11.39 -5.50
N GLN A 15 -22.54 -12.00 -4.37
CA GLN A 15 -23.52 -11.45 -3.43
C GLN A 15 -23.09 -10.08 -2.87
N ARG A 16 -21.78 -9.89 -2.59
CA ARG A 16 -21.24 -8.61 -2.11
C ARG A 16 -21.26 -7.54 -3.19
N ILE A 17 -20.96 -7.91 -4.44
CA ILE A 17 -21.05 -7.01 -5.60
C ILE A 17 -22.51 -6.61 -5.82
N GLU A 18 -23.45 -7.56 -5.87
CA GLU A 18 -24.87 -7.29 -5.96
C GLU A 18 -25.36 -6.35 -4.85
N HIS A 19 -24.95 -6.64 -3.60
CA HIS A 19 -25.30 -5.78 -2.47
C HIS A 19 -24.75 -4.35 -2.65
N ALA A 20 -23.53 -4.18 -3.14
CA ALA A 20 -22.98 -2.87 -3.42
C ALA A 20 -23.80 -2.10 -4.47
N PHE A 21 -24.22 -2.74 -5.56
CA PHE A 21 -25.08 -2.12 -6.58
C PHE A 21 -26.47 -1.73 -6.08
N LYS A 22 -27.00 -2.46 -5.08
CA LYS A 22 -28.27 -2.13 -4.42
C LYS A 22 -28.14 -1.00 -3.39
N GLU A 23 -26.97 -0.91 -2.71
CA GLU A 23 -26.74 0.01 -1.59
C GLU A 23 -26.27 1.41 -2.03
N PHE A 24 -25.58 1.49 -3.19
CA PHE A 24 -24.95 2.72 -3.64
C PHE A 24 -25.54 3.22 -4.96
N ASP A 25 -25.56 4.55 -5.13
CA ASP A 25 -25.99 5.20 -6.36
C ASP A 25 -25.00 4.92 -7.50
N ASN A 26 -23.71 4.84 -7.16
CA ASN A 26 -22.63 4.54 -8.10
C ASN A 26 -21.59 3.60 -7.49
N ILE A 27 -20.92 2.87 -8.37
CA ILE A 27 -19.82 1.97 -8.07
C ILE A 27 -18.56 2.48 -8.77
N MET A 28 -17.48 2.66 -8.02
CA MET A 28 -16.17 3.03 -8.57
C MET A 28 -15.17 1.91 -8.25
N LEU A 29 -14.55 1.32 -9.27
CA LEU A 29 -13.58 0.27 -9.09
C LEU A 29 -12.15 0.84 -9.12
N ALA A 30 -11.36 0.55 -8.08
CA ALA A 30 -9.94 0.85 -8.03
C ALA A 30 -9.16 -0.23 -8.78
N PHE A 31 -8.74 0.08 -10.00
CA PHE A 31 -8.01 -0.84 -10.86
C PHE A 31 -6.50 -0.55 -10.79
N SER A 32 -5.70 -1.53 -10.47
CA SER A 32 -4.23 -1.38 -10.34
C SER A 32 -3.43 -2.05 -11.46
N GLY A 33 -4.11 -2.66 -12.44
CA GLY A 33 -3.47 -3.50 -13.44
C GLY A 33 -2.95 -4.85 -12.90
N GLY A 34 -3.23 -5.17 -11.64
CA GLY A 34 -2.88 -6.43 -11.02
C GLY A 34 -3.97 -7.49 -11.13
N LYS A 35 -3.59 -8.77 -10.93
CA LYS A 35 -4.48 -9.94 -11.07
C LYS A 35 -5.76 -9.86 -10.21
N ASP A 36 -5.63 -9.38 -8.97
CA ASP A 36 -6.74 -9.32 -8.02
C ASP A 36 -7.77 -8.25 -8.42
N SER A 37 -7.29 -7.06 -8.79
CA SER A 37 -8.15 -5.98 -9.28
C SER A 37 -8.71 -6.27 -10.67
N GLY A 38 -8.00 -7.03 -11.52
CA GLY A 38 -8.47 -7.47 -12.83
C GLY A 38 -9.64 -8.46 -12.71
N VAL A 39 -9.53 -9.47 -11.85
CA VAL A 39 -10.66 -10.38 -11.57
C VAL A 39 -11.85 -9.62 -11.02
N LEU A 40 -11.64 -8.72 -10.05
CA LEU A 40 -12.73 -7.92 -9.49
C LEU A 40 -13.38 -7.03 -10.54
N LEU A 41 -12.61 -6.44 -11.46
CA LEU A 41 -13.11 -5.64 -12.58
C LEU A 41 -14.03 -6.46 -13.48
N ASN A 42 -13.60 -7.65 -13.90
CA ASN A 42 -14.36 -8.52 -14.77
C ASN A 42 -15.66 -9.02 -14.09
N LEU A 43 -15.58 -9.49 -12.83
CA LEU A 43 -16.77 -9.91 -12.08
C LEU A 43 -17.79 -8.78 -11.91
N THR A 44 -17.29 -7.57 -11.63
CA THR A 44 -18.15 -6.38 -11.44
C THR A 44 -18.80 -5.94 -12.75
N TYR A 45 -18.01 -5.91 -13.84
CA TYR A 45 -18.51 -5.56 -15.16
C TYR A 45 -19.55 -6.56 -15.67
N ASP A 46 -19.28 -7.87 -15.52
CA ASP A 46 -20.23 -8.92 -15.89
C ASP A 46 -21.54 -8.84 -15.10
N TYR A 47 -21.46 -8.50 -13.81
CA TYR A 47 -22.66 -8.25 -13.01
C TYR A 47 -23.42 -7.02 -13.52
N ALA A 48 -22.75 -5.88 -13.68
CA ALA A 48 -23.35 -4.63 -14.12
C ALA A 48 -24.04 -4.79 -15.50
N LYS A 49 -23.38 -5.50 -16.43
CA LYS A 49 -23.92 -5.80 -17.76
C LYS A 49 -25.18 -6.66 -17.70
N ARG A 50 -25.15 -7.76 -16.93
CA ARG A 50 -26.31 -8.66 -16.79
C ARG A 50 -27.48 -8.02 -16.07
N SER A 51 -27.22 -7.09 -15.13
CA SER A 51 -28.26 -6.39 -14.38
C SER A 51 -28.71 -5.07 -15.01
N ASN A 52 -28.18 -4.74 -16.22
CA ASN A 52 -28.43 -3.48 -16.93
C ASN A 52 -28.14 -2.23 -16.07
N GLN A 53 -26.96 -2.22 -15.40
CA GLN A 53 -26.53 -1.14 -14.50
C GLN A 53 -25.11 -0.63 -14.84
N LEU A 54 -24.70 -0.71 -16.10
CA LEU A 54 -23.38 -0.22 -16.55
C LEU A 54 -23.21 1.29 -16.32
N ASP A 55 -24.29 2.05 -16.40
CA ASP A 55 -24.34 3.48 -16.14
C ASP A 55 -23.89 3.88 -14.72
N LYS A 56 -24.08 2.96 -13.75
CA LYS A 56 -23.62 3.13 -12.37
C LYS A 56 -22.11 2.85 -12.19
N LEU A 57 -21.49 2.10 -13.12
CA LEU A 57 -20.13 1.64 -12.96
C LEU A 57 -19.12 2.65 -13.48
N GLY A 58 -18.02 2.80 -12.75
CA GLY A 58 -16.82 3.50 -13.18
C GLY A 58 -15.56 2.75 -12.75
N VAL A 59 -14.47 3.01 -13.44
CA VAL A 59 -13.15 2.47 -13.13
C VAL A 59 -12.11 3.59 -13.10
N TYR A 60 -11.18 3.55 -12.16
CA TYR A 60 -10.02 4.43 -12.19
C TYR A 60 -8.71 3.66 -12.00
N PHE A 61 -7.68 4.17 -12.66
CA PHE A 61 -6.30 3.70 -12.53
C PHE A 61 -5.42 4.87 -12.10
N LEU A 62 -4.63 4.68 -11.04
CA LEU A 62 -3.62 5.65 -10.60
C LEU A 62 -2.27 5.24 -11.15
N ASP A 63 -1.77 6.07 -12.03
CA ASP A 63 -0.57 5.83 -12.81
C ASP A 63 0.66 6.46 -12.15
N TYR A 64 1.66 5.62 -11.87
CA TYR A 64 2.91 6.02 -11.22
C TYR A 64 4.09 6.19 -12.20
N GLU A 65 3.85 6.43 -13.51
CA GLU A 65 4.89 6.64 -14.53
C GLU A 65 5.81 5.43 -14.75
N ALA A 66 6.43 4.91 -13.71
CA ALA A 66 7.50 3.89 -13.78
C ALA A 66 6.99 2.46 -13.52
N GLN A 67 5.85 2.10 -14.07
CA GLN A 67 5.32 0.74 -14.04
C GLN A 67 5.80 -0.04 -15.28
N TYR A 68 5.74 -1.39 -15.22
CA TYR A 68 6.01 -2.22 -16.38
C TYR A 68 5.13 -1.86 -17.57
N GLN A 69 5.67 -1.83 -18.77
CA GLN A 69 4.89 -1.60 -19.99
C GLN A 69 3.80 -2.66 -20.14
N PHE A 70 4.09 -3.94 -19.83
CA PHE A 70 3.07 -4.99 -19.76
C PHE A 70 1.86 -4.63 -18.89
N THR A 71 2.07 -3.92 -17.78
CA THR A 71 0.98 -3.48 -16.92
C THR A 71 0.19 -2.35 -17.59
N ILE A 72 0.88 -1.42 -18.23
CA ILE A 72 0.24 -0.32 -18.95
C ILE A 72 -0.57 -0.83 -20.15
N ASP A 73 0.00 -1.75 -20.93
CA ASP A 73 -0.69 -2.38 -22.06
C ASP A 73 -1.96 -3.12 -21.61
N TYR A 74 -1.89 -3.83 -20.49
CA TYR A 74 -3.06 -4.49 -19.93
C TYR A 74 -4.12 -3.48 -19.45
N VAL A 75 -3.72 -2.42 -18.76
CA VAL A 75 -4.64 -1.36 -18.33
C VAL A 75 -5.29 -0.69 -19.53
N GLN A 76 -4.50 -0.38 -20.58
CA GLN A 76 -4.99 0.21 -21.82
C GLN A 76 -6.02 -0.70 -22.50
N ALA A 77 -5.70 -1.97 -22.69
CA ALA A 77 -6.60 -2.94 -23.31
C ALA A 77 -7.93 -3.07 -22.54
N GLU A 78 -7.87 -3.07 -21.20
CA GLU A 78 -9.09 -3.08 -20.39
C GLU A 78 -9.89 -1.78 -20.52
N PHE A 79 -9.23 -0.62 -20.52
CA PHE A 79 -9.91 0.67 -20.69
C PHE A 79 -10.54 0.80 -22.09
N GLU A 80 -9.90 0.31 -23.14
CA GLU A 80 -10.44 0.28 -24.50
C GLU A 80 -11.65 -0.67 -24.61
N ARG A 81 -11.65 -1.78 -23.87
CA ARG A 81 -12.79 -2.72 -23.82
C ARG A 81 -14.01 -2.15 -23.09
N LEU A 82 -13.77 -1.29 -22.10
CA LEU A 82 -14.79 -0.78 -21.17
C LEU A 82 -15.35 0.60 -21.59
N VAL A 83 -15.70 0.75 -22.88
CA VAL A 83 -16.18 2.04 -23.45
C VAL A 83 -17.56 2.45 -22.93
N ASP A 84 -18.33 1.53 -22.42
CA ASP A 84 -19.70 1.70 -21.95
C ASP A 84 -19.81 2.04 -20.45
N ILE A 85 -18.66 2.26 -19.76
CA ILE A 85 -18.62 2.72 -18.38
C ILE A 85 -17.74 3.97 -18.21
N LYS A 86 -17.83 4.63 -17.05
CA LYS A 86 -17.00 5.78 -16.73
C LYS A 86 -15.55 5.36 -16.50
N ARG A 87 -14.58 5.96 -17.20
CA ARG A 87 -13.15 5.64 -17.13
C ARG A 87 -12.35 6.85 -16.68
N TYR A 88 -11.36 6.64 -15.80
CA TYR A 88 -10.49 7.69 -15.29
C TYR A 88 -9.06 7.17 -15.14
N TRP A 89 -8.12 7.74 -15.90
CA TRP A 89 -6.70 7.41 -15.84
C TRP A 89 -5.95 8.59 -15.22
N LEU A 90 -5.49 8.43 -13.97
CA LEU A 90 -4.92 9.52 -13.19
C LEU A 90 -3.39 9.57 -13.34
N CYS A 91 -2.88 10.55 -14.08
CA CYS A 91 -1.46 10.85 -14.29
C CYS A 91 -1.09 12.12 -13.54
N LEU A 92 -1.01 12.06 -12.21
CA LEU A 92 -0.84 13.23 -11.36
C LEU A 92 0.52 13.23 -10.65
N PRO A 93 1.21 14.38 -10.56
CA PRO A 93 2.47 14.51 -9.82
C PRO A 93 2.25 14.45 -8.29
N ASN A 94 2.03 13.23 -7.80
CA ASN A 94 1.81 12.93 -6.39
C ASN A 94 3.09 12.42 -5.71
N SER A 95 3.18 12.59 -4.39
CA SER A 95 4.31 12.14 -3.60
C SER A 95 4.22 10.64 -3.30
N VAL A 96 5.00 9.84 -4.01
CA VAL A 96 5.05 8.37 -3.83
C VAL A 96 6.25 7.99 -2.98
N PRO A 97 6.09 7.16 -1.93
CA PRO A 97 7.21 6.68 -1.14
C PRO A 97 8.23 5.92 -1.99
N SER A 98 9.52 6.14 -1.72
CA SER A 98 10.62 5.41 -2.33
C SER A 98 11.59 4.88 -1.27
N ALA A 99 11.96 3.62 -1.39
CA ALA A 99 12.94 2.96 -0.54
C ALA A 99 14.26 2.67 -1.28
N THR A 100 14.44 3.22 -2.48
CA THR A 100 15.65 3.02 -3.29
C THR A 100 16.84 3.87 -2.81
N SER A 101 16.58 5.02 -2.20
CA SER A 101 17.60 5.98 -1.76
C SER A 101 17.64 6.14 -0.25
N MET A 102 18.84 6.32 0.32
CA MET A 102 19.03 6.67 1.73
C MET A 102 18.73 8.14 2.03
N THR A 103 18.72 9.00 1.01
CA THR A 103 18.55 10.44 1.15
C THR A 103 17.18 10.93 0.71
N THR A 104 16.54 10.24 -0.24
CA THR A 104 15.29 10.67 -0.86
C THR A 104 14.20 9.64 -0.58
N GLY A 105 13.35 9.89 0.40
CA GLY A 105 12.27 8.97 0.79
C GLY A 105 11.04 9.00 -0.10
N TYR A 106 11.02 9.85 -1.12
CA TYR A 106 9.89 10.06 -2.03
C TYR A 106 10.37 10.42 -3.42
N TRP A 107 9.55 10.08 -4.40
CA TRP A 107 9.68 10.59 -5.76
C TRP A 107 8.31 11.08 -6.26
N ILE A 108 8.31 11.88 -7.32
CA ILE A 108 7.10 12.46 -7.91
C ILE A 108 7.01 11.96 -9.36
N PRO A 109 6.10 11.01 -9.66
CA PRO A 109 5.78 10.66 -11.04
C PRO A 109 5.17 11.86 -11.76
N TRP A 110 5.27 11.91 -13.07
CA TRP A 110 4.65 12.92 -13.93
C TRP A 110 5.03 14.37 -13.61
N ASP A 111 6.18 14.57 -12.91
CA ASP A 111 6.73 15.89 -12.64
C ASP A 111 7.12 16.56 -13.97
N LYS A 112 6.37 17.60 -14.38
CA LYS A 112 6.61 18.32 -15.63
C LYS A 112 8.01 18.93 -15.72
N LYS A 113 8.63 19.30 -14.61
CA LYS A 113 10.01 19.81 -14.57
C LYS A 113 11.03 18.76 -15.00
N LYS A 114 10.62 17.48 -15.01
CA LYS A 114 11.45 16.33 -15.37
C LYS A 114 10.93 15.57 -16.59
N ARG A 115 10.14 16.24 -17.44
CA ARG A 115 9.51 15.61 -18.61
C ARG A 115 10.52 14.92 -19.53
N ASP A 116 11.67 15.52 -19.74
CA ASP A 116 12.72 14.98 -20.64
C ASP A 116 13.28 13.62 -20.17
N ILE A 117 13.08 13.27 -18.90
CA ILE A 117 13.55 12.02 -18.31
C ILE A 117 12.41 11.14 -17.78
N TRP A 118 11.17 11.39 -18.16
CA TRP A 118 10.06 10.49 -17.81
C TRP A 118 10.35 9.07 -18.31
N VAL A 119 9.93 8.08 -17.53
CA VAL A 119 10.16 6.67 -17.88
C VAL A 119 9.38 6.29 -19.14
N ARG A 120 8.21 6.88 -19.35
CA ARG A 120 7.40 6.76 -20.56
C ARG A 120 6.60 8.02 -20.82
N GLU A 121 6.06 8.16 -22.03
CA GLU A 121 5.14 9.25 -22.34
C GLU A 121 3.79 9.07 -21.61
N MET A 122 3.16 10.19 -21.28
CA MET A 122 1.82 10.21 -20.71
C MET A 122 0.82 9.80 -21.80
N PRO A 123 -0.16 8.91 -21.49
CA PRO A 123 -1.17 8.54 -22.45
C PRO A 123 -2.09 9.74 -22.80
N GLU A 124 -2.51 9.82 -24.06
CA GLU A 124 -3.32 10.92 -24.60
C GLU A 124 -4.74 10.41 -24.93
N TYR A 125 -5.58 10.28 -23.89
CA TYR A 125 -6.99 9.91 -24.01
C TYR A 125 -7.89 10.94 -23.32
N ASP A 126 -9.14 11.03 -23.70
CA ASP A 126 -10.15 11.93 -23.14
C ASP A 126 -10.46 11.67 -21.65
N TYR A 127 -10.21 10.43 -21.20
CA TYR A 127 -10.38 9.99 -19.82
C TYR A 127 -9.10 10.13 -18.96
N VAL A 128 -8.02 10.69 -19.50
CA VAL A 128 -6.80 10.96 -18.74
C VAL A 128 -6.95 12.27 -17.95
N ILE A 129 -6.73 12.14 -16.64
CA ILE A 129 -6.69 13.29 -15.73
C ILE A 129 -5.24 13.55 -15.35
N ASN A 130 -4.76 14.73 -15.64
CA ASN A 130 -3.42 15.20 -15.34
C ASN A 130 -3.46 16.55 -14.60
N GLU A 131 -2.31 17.16 -14.37
CA GLU A 131 -2.19 18.43 -13.66
C GLU A 131 -2.97 19.60 -14.33
N ASP A 132 -3.16 19.56 -15.66
CA ASP A 132 -3.79 20.65 -16.41
C ASP A 132 -5.32 20.59 -16.40
N ASN A 133 -5.88 19.38 -16.22
CA ASN A 133 -7.34 19.16 -16.35
C ASN A 133 -7.97 18.52 -15.10
N VAL A 134 -7.26 18.43 -13.99
CA VAL A 134 -7.76 17.81 -12.76
C VAL A 134 -9.04 18.51 -12.25
N PRO A 135 -10.17 17.78 -12.10
CA PRO A 135 -11.45 18.38 -11.78
C PRO A 135 -11.77 18.43 -10.27
N PHE A 136 -10.85 18.05 -9.42
CA PHE A 136 -11.03 17.98 -7.97
C PHE A 136 -9.93 18.77 -7.22
N ASP A 137 -10.11 18.94 -5.92
CA ASP A 137 -9.12 19.61 -5.05
C ASP A 137 -7.81 18.83 -5.06
N TYR A 138 -6.81 19.42 -5.70
CA TYR A 138 -5.52 18.81 -5.94
C TYR A 138 -4.39 19.82 -5.74
N THR A 139 -3.31 19.37 -5.13
CA THR A 139 -2.06 20.12 -5.00
C THR A 139 -0.90 19.18 -5.32
N ILE A 140 0.05 19.63 -6.13
CA ILE A 140 1.26 18.89 -6.49
C ILE A 140 1.95 18.36 -5.22
N GLY A 141 2.35 17.10 -5.24
CA GLY A 141 3.03 16.45 -4.12
C GLY A 141 2.12 16.00 -2.97
N GLN A 142 0.80 16.04 -3.12
CA GLN A 142 -0.09 15.27 -2.25
C GLN A 142 0.28 13.78 -2.29
N SER A 143 0.00 13.06 -1.21
CA SER A 143 0.19 11.61 -1.22
C SER A 143 -0.84 10.94 -2.15
N ASP A 144 -0.50 9.75 -2.65
CA ASP A 144 -1.40 8.91 -3.44
C ASP A 144 -2.73 8.60 -2.72
N TYR A 145 -2.71 8.48 -1.39
CA TYR A 145 -3.93 8.33 -0.58
C TYR A 145 -4.83 9.57 -0.62
N GLU A 146 -4.25 10.77 -0.52
CA GLU A 146 -5.00 12.02 -0.59
C GLU A 146 -5.58 12.23 -1.98
N VAL A 147 -4.82 11.94 -3.03
CA VAL A 147 -5.30 12.01 -4.42
C VAL A 147 -6.51 11.10 -4.60
N GLN A 148 -6.43 9.84 -4.16
CA GLN A 148 -7.54 8.90 -4.27
C GLN A 148 -8.75 9.33 -3.41
N GLU A 149 -8.52 9.90 -2.21
CA GLU A 149 -9.60 10.42 -1.36
C GLU A 149 -10.29 11.60 -2.03
N ASN A 150 -9.54 12.57 -2.56
CA ASN A 150 -10.09 13.76 -3.22
C ASN A 150 -10.82 13.41 -4.52
N PHE A 151 -10.26 12.50 -5.32
CA PHE A 151 -10.91 11.97 -6.51
C PHE A 151 -12.25 11.29 -6.17
N THR A 152 -12.27 10.37 -5.24
CA THR A 152 -13.50 9.65 -4.89
C THR A 152 -14.53 10.55 -4.21
N LYS A 153 -14.08 11.55 -3.45
CA LYS A 153 -14.95 12.59 -2.87
C LYS A 153 -15.57 13.48 -3.93
N TRP A 154 -14.79 13.92 -4.91
CA TRP A 154 -15.30 14.67 -6.06
C TRP A 154 -16.33 13.85 -6.86
N PHE A 155 -15.98 12.59 -7.17
CA PHE A 155 -16.88 11.70 -7.89
C PHE A 155 -18.21 11.52 -7.15
N SER A 156 -18.16 11.21 -5.85
CA SER A 156 -19.37 11.02 -5.05
C SER A 156 -20.19 12.31 -4.84
N LYS A 157 -19.54 13.48 -4.88
CA LYS A 157 -20.27 14.76 -4.86
C LYS A 157 -21.06 14.97 -6.14
N LYS A 158 -20.51 14.57 -7.29
CA LYS A 158 -21.10 14.74 -8.61
C LYS A 158 -22.17 13.68 -8.92
N HIS A 159 -21.97 12.43 -8.48
CA HIS A 159 -22.76 11.28 -8.92
C HIS A 159 -23.60 10.63 -7.81
N GLY A 160 -23.46 11.04 -6.56
CA GLY A 160 -24.18 10.47 -5.44
C GLY A 160 -23.31 9.51 -4.60
N LYS A 161 -23.93 8.82 -3.65
CA LYS A 161 -23.28 7.90 -2.72
C LYS A 161 -22.57 6.77 -3.48
N THR A 162 -21.29 6.60 -3.23
CA THR A 162 -20.43 5.75 -4.04
C THR A 162 -19.80 4.62 -3.23
N GLY A 163 -19.96 3.38 -3.70
CA GLY A 163 -19.20 2.23 -3.27
C GLY A 163 -17.89 2.12 -4.05
N VAL A 164 -16.74 2.21 -3.36
CA VAL A 164 -15.42 2.03 -4.00
C VAL A 164 -14.99 0.59 -3.82
N LEU A 165 -15.00 -0.18 -4.89
CA LEU A 165 -14.60 -1.58 -4.89
C LEU A 165 -13.08 -1.69 -4.99
N ILE A 166 -12.46 -2.42 -4.06
CA ILE A 166 -11.01 -2.58 -3.96
C ILE A 166 -10.66 -4.06 -3.89
N GLY A 167 -9.82 -4.50 -4.81
CA GLY A 167 -9.39 -5.90 -4.96
C GLY A 167 -8.28 -6.29 -3.99
N ILE A 168 -8.49 -6.15 -2.68
CA ILE A 168 -7.54 -6.63 -1.67
C ILE A 168 -8.00 -7.92 -1.01
N ARG A 169 -7.03 -8.78 -0.65
CA ARG A 169 -7.25 -10.06 0.02
C ARG A 169 -6.58 -10.08 1.40
N ALA A 170 -7.24 -10.73 2.36
CA ALA A 170 -6.78 -10.80 3.74
C ALA A 170 -5.49 -11.62 3.92
N ASP A 171 -5.23 -12.58 3.01
CA ASP A 171 -4.06 -13.45 3.05
C ASP A 171 -2.80 -12.82 2.42
N GLU A 172 -2.94 -11.70 1.71
CA GLU A 172 -1.84 -11.08 0.98
C GLU A 172 -0.81 -10.40 1.90
N SER A 173 -1.26 -9.79 2.98
CA SER A 173 -0.39 -9.20 3.99
C SER A 173 -1.14 -8.92 5.30
N LEU A 174 -0.37 -8.84 6.40
CA LEU A 174 -0.94 -8.50 7.71
C LEU A 174 -1.62 -7.13 7.71
N ASP A 175 -1.10 -6.16 6.95
CA ASP A 175 -1.70 -4.83 6.87
C ASP A 175 -3.05 -4.86 6.15
N ARG A 176 -3.16 -5.67 5.07
CA ARG A 176 -4.44 -5.88 4.36
C ARG A 176 -5.43 -6.66 5.22
N PHE A 177 -4.96 -7.69 5.92
CA PHE A 177 -5.78 -8.39 6.90
C PHE A 177 -6.32 -7.43 7.98
N ARG A 178 -5.47 -6.56 8.51
CA ARG A 178 -5.89 -5.54 9.51
C ARG A 178 -6.88 -4.53 8.94
N ALA A 179 -6.68 -4.07 7.70
CA ALA A 179 -7.59 -3.13 7.05
C ALA A 179 -9.01 -3.72 6.90
N ILE A 180 -9.11 -5.04 6.70
CA ILE A 180 -10.39 -5.74 6.53
C ILE A 180 -10.97 -6.21 7.87
N LYS A 181 -10.16 -6.86 8.71
CA LYS A 181 -10.58 -7.55 9.94
C LYS A 181 -10.44 -6.73 11.22
N SER A 182 -10.06 -5.46 11.14
CA SER A 182 -10.01 -4.61 12.33
C SER A 182 -11.39 -4.53 12.98
N LYS A 183 -11.55 -5.17 14.14
CA LYS A 183 -12.76 -5.10 14.96
C LYS A 183 -13.03 -3.67 15.46
N ASN A 184 -12.01 -2.82 15.45
CA ASN A 184 -12.10 -1.40 15.80
C ASN A 184 -12.56 -0.54 14.61
N LYS A 185 -13.60 -0.99 13.91
CA LYS A 185 -14.22 -0.18 12.89
C LYS A 185 -15.04 0.95 13.50
N THR A 186 -14.35 1.96 14.06
CA THR A 186 -14.97 3.28 14.25
C THR A 186 -15.61 3.76 12.95
N ASN A 187 -15.14 3.23 11.82
CA ASN A 187 -15.60 3.52 10.47
C ASN A 187 -16.30 2.34 9.79
N GLY A 188 -16.79 1.34 10.53
CA GLY A 188 -17.59 0.24 9.95
C GLY A 188 -18.89 0.78 9.35
N TYR A 189 -19.27 0.24 8.20
CA TYR A 189 -20.51 0.62 7.54
C TYR A 189 -21.57 -0.44 7.75
N LYS A 190 -22.66 -0.10 8.45
CA LYS A 190 -23.83 -0.97 8.74
C LYS A 190 -23.43 -2.38 9.25
N ASN A 191 -22.35 -2.50 10.01
CA ASN A 191 -21.80 -3.76 10.53
C ASN A 191 -21.36 -4.80 9.49
N TYR A 192 -21.25 -4.44 8.21
CA TYR A 192 -20.69 -5.33 7.20
C TYR A 192 -19.17 -5.42 7.31
N GLU A 193 -18.62 -6.63 7.47
CA GLU A 193 -17.17 -6.86 7.63
C GLU A 193 -16.34 -6.38 6.42
N TYR A 194 -16.93 -6.41 5.22
CA TYR A 194 -16.28 -6.06 3.97
C TYR A 194 -16.55 -4.61 3.51
N MET A 195 -17.13 -3.77 4.37
CA MET A 195 -17.40 -2.36 4.07
C MET A 195 -16.81 -1.44 5.13
N VAL A 196 -16.09 -0.41 4.68
CA VAL A 196 -15.45 0.59 5.55
C VAL A 196 -15.81 1.99 5.08
N LYS A 197 -16.41 2.78 5.95
CA LYS A 197 -16.74 4.18 5.66
C LYS A 197 -15.47 5.03 5.54
N ARG A 198 -15.30 5.71 4.42
CA ARG A 198 -14.21 6.68 4.20
C ARG A 198 -14.66 8.09 4.57
N ASN A 199 -15.84 8.47 4.10
CA ASN A 199 -16.56 9.71 4.45
C ASN A 199 -18.07 9.47 4.31
N ASP A 200 -18.89 10.51 4.41
CA ASP A 200 -20.35 10.35 4.43
C ASP A 200 -20.92 9.80 3.12
N LYS A 201 -20.25 10.04 1.99
CA LYS A 201 -20.73 9.63 0.66
C LYS A 201 -19.87 8.53 0.01
N THR A 202 -18.73 8.16 0.61
CA THR A 202 -17.80 7.19 0.00
C THR A 202 -17.53 6.04 0.96
N ILE A 203 -17.80 4.83 0.53
CA ILE A 203 -17.63 3.57 1.28
C ILE A 203 -16.72 2.62 0.50
N ASN A 204 -15.61 2.19 1.10
CA ASN A 204 -14.78 1.13 0.54
C ASN A 204 -15.48 -0.22 0.71
N VAL A 205 -15.49 -1.02 -0.34
CA VAL A 205 -16.06 -2.36 -0.39
C VAL A 205 -14.97 -3.34 -0.82
N TYR A 206 -14.85 -4.46 -0.12
CA TYR A 206 -13.83 -5.49 -0.36
C TYR A 206 -14.50 -6.83 -0.76
N PRO A 207 -14.99 -6.99 -2.00
CA PRO A 207 -15.81 -8.15 -2.37
C PRO A 207 -15.06 -9.49 -2.30
N ILE A 208 -13.75 -9.48 -2.61
CA ILE A 208 -12.88 -10.67 -2.68
C ILE A 208 -11.93 -10.81 -1.49
N TYR A 209 -12.27 -10.22 -0.34
CA TYR A 209 -11.35 -10.13 0.82
C TYR A 209 -10.96 -11.50 1.41
N ASP A 210 -11.77 -12.51 1.24
CA ASP A 210 -11.60 -13.86 1.77
C ASP A 210 -11.02 -14.87 0.75
N TRP A 211 -10.68 -14.39 -0.47
CA TRP A 211 -10.08 -15.22 -1.51
C TRP A 211 -8.62 -15.53 -1.25
N THR A 212 -8.17 -16.69 -1.73
CA THR A 212 -6.76 -17.05 -1.86
C THR A 212 -6.21 -16.62 -3.22
N VAL A 213 -4.88 -16.71 -3.40
CA VAL A 213 -4.29 -16.42 -4.72
C VAL A 213 -4.69 -17.47 -5.76
N GLU A 214 -4.89 -18.69 -5.33
CA GLU A 214 -5.37 -19.80 -6.16
C GLU A 214 -6.78 -19.53 -6.68
N ASP A 215 -7.69 -18.99 -5.85
CA ASP A 215 -9.05 -18.63 -6.26
C ASP A 215 -9.03 -17.59 -7.40
N ILE A 216 -8.11 -16.62 -7.36
CA ILE A 216 -7.93 -15.62 -8.42
C ILE A 216 -7.57 -16.29 -9.75
N TRP A 217 -6.59 -17.20 -9.74
CA TRP A 217 -6.16 -17.88 -10.97
C TRP A 217 -7.19 -18.89 -11.49
N ILE A 218 -7.89 -19.59 -10.60
CA ILE A 218 -9.00 -20.49 -10.97
C ILE A 218 -10.11 -19.73 -11.69
N VAL A 219 -10.47 -18.55 -11.18
CA VAL A 219 -11.52 -17.71 -11.80
C VAL A 219 -11.07 -17.17 -13.15
N ASN A 220 -9.83 -16.65 -13.25
CA ASN A 220 -9.28 -16.22 -14.54
C ASN A 220 -9.33 -17.34 -15.58
N GLY A 221 -8.85 -18.53 -15.25
CA GLY A 221 -8.87 -19.67 -16.16
C GLY A 221 -10.28 -20.17 -16.47
N LYS A 222 -11.18 -20.24 -15.48
CA LYS A 222 -12.54 -20.74 -15.65
C LYS A 222 -13.42 -19.86 -16.54
N PHE A 223 -13.28 -18.53 -16.40
CA PHE A 223 -14.10 -17.57 -17.16
C PHE A 223 -13.38 -16.99 -18.39
N GLY A 224 -12.11 -17.35 -18.62
CA GLY A 224 -11.32 -16.85 -19.74
C GLY A 224 -11.08 -15.34 -19.67
N TYR A 225 -10.94 -14.78 -18.47
CA TYR A 225 -10.69 -13.37 -18.31
C TYR A 225 -9.28 -13.00 -18.79
N ASN A 226 -9.18 -11.85 -19.43
CA ASN A 226 -7.88 -11.25 -19.74
C ASN A 226 -7.15 -10.85 -18.45
N TYR A 227 -5.83 -11.00 -18.43
CA TYR A 227 -5.00 -10.65 -17.28
C TYR A 227 -3.66 -10.08 -17.72
N ASN A 228 -2.94 -9.47 -16.80
CA ASN A 228 -1.62 -8.90 -17.05
C ASN A 228 -0.59 -10.00 -17.30
N HIS A 229 -0.11 -10.13 -18.54
CA HIS A 229 0.87 -11.15 -18.95
C HIS A 229 2.26 -11.00 -18.30
N LEU A 230 2.52 -9.92 -17.57
CA LEU A 230 3.69 -9.84 -16.70
C LEU A 230 3.78 -11.01 -15.70
N TYR A 231 2.62 -11.55 -15.27
CA TYR A 231 2.58 -12.69 -14.36
C TYR A 231 3.15 -13.97 -14.99
N ASP A 232 3.03 -14.16 -16.31
CA ASP A 232 3.62 -15.29 -17.02
C ASP A 232 5.15 -15.20 -17.00
N LEU A 233 5.68 -13.99 -17.17
CA LEU A 233 7.12 -13.72 -17.10
C LEU A 233 7.68 -13.93 -15.70
N TYR A 234 6.94 -13.49 -14.68
CA TYR A 234 7.27 -13.76 -13.28
C TYR A 234 7.29 -15.26 -12.97
N TYR A 235 6.33 -16.01 -13.49
CA TYR A 235 6.27 -17.46 -13.33
C TYR A 235 7.48 -18.12 -13.99
N LYS A 236 7.79 -17.76 -15.23
CA LYS A 236 8.98 -18.24 -15.96
C LYS A 236 10.29 -17.87 -15.24
N ALA A 237 10.33 -16.74 -14.54
CA ALA A 237 11.46 -16.33 -13.71
C ALA A 237 11.54 -17.06 -12.36
N GLY A 238 10.65 -18.02 -12.07
CA GLY A 238 10.64 -18.82 -10.86
C GLY A 238 10.10 -18.10 -9.62
N ILE A 239 9.34 -17.01 -9.80
CA ILE A 239 8.70 -16.32 -8.69
C ILE A 239 7.44 -17.11 -8.29
N SER A 240 7.29 -17.40 -7.00
CA SER A 240 6.08 -18.08 -6.51
C SER A 240 4.84 -17.20 -6.68
N ILE A 241 3.69 -17.81 -6.96
CA ILE A 241 2.41 -17.10 -7.21
C ILE A 241 2.01 -16.15 -6.07
N ASN A 242 2.38 -16.48 -4.84
CA ASN A 242 2.14 -15.64 -3.64
C ASN A 242 3.02 -14.40 -3.58
N GLN A 243 4.15 -14.39 -4.30
CA GLN A 243 5.11 -13.27 -4.31
C GLN A 243 4.95 -12.37 -5.53
N MET A 244 4.21 -12.81 -6.54
CA MET A 244 3.98 -12.03 -7.75
C MET A 244 3.05 -10.85 -7.46
N ARG A 245 3.59 -9.64 -7.54
CA ARG A 245 2.87 -8.39 -7.30
C ARG A 245 3.16 -7.36 -8.36
N VAL A 246 2.12 -6.69 -8.82
CA VAL A 246 2.21 -5.46 -9.59
C VAL A 246 2.06 -4.31 -8.59
N ALA A 247 3.13 -3.57 -8.36
CA ALA A 247 3.17 -2.44 -7.45
C ALA A 247 4.18 -1.43 -7.97
N SER A 248 4.21 -0.22 -7.39
CA SER A 248 5.31 0.70 -7.65
C SER A 248 6.65 0.01 -7.30
N PRO A 249 7.62 -0.03 -8.24
CA PRO A 249 8.86 -0.77 -8.07
C PRO A 249 9.76 -0.23 -6.97
N PHE A 250 9.53 1.01 -6.55
CA PHE A 250 10.40 1.73 -5.60
C PHE A 250 9.95 1.60 -4.14
N LEU A 251 8.79 0.99 -3.88
CA LEU A 251 8.37 0.69 -2.50
C LEU A 251 9.26 -0.41 -1.88
N SER A 252 9.39 -0.40 -0.56
CA SER A 252 10.17 -1.41 0.19
C SER A 252 9.72 -2.84 -0.12
N GLU A 253 8.45 -3.04 -0.37
CA GLU A 253 7.83 -4.32 -0.77
C GLU A 253 8.18 -4.72 -2.21
N GLY A 254 8.46 -3.74 -3.08
CA GLY A 254 8.77 -3.93 -4.50
C GLY A 254 10.26 -4.11 -4.80
N LEU A 255 11.16 -3.71 -3.90
CA LEU A 255 12.60 -3.73 -4.16
C LEU A 255 13.16 -5.10 -4.56
N GLY A 256 12.62 -6.18 -4.00
CA GLY A 256 13.04 -7.54 -4.34
C GLY A 256 12.75 -7.94 -5.78
N SER A 257 11.75 -7.32 -6.42
CA SER A 257 11.36 -7.55 -7.81
C SER A 257 11.95 -6.54 -8.78
N LEU A 258 12.56 -5.45 -8.30
CA LEU A 258 13.11 -4.38 -9.14
C LEU A 258 14.18 -4.89 -10.13
N LYS A 259 14.98 -5.88 -9.73
CA LYS A 259 15.97 -6.54 -10.60
C LYS A 259 15.40 -7.18 -11.87
N TYR A 260 14.12 -7.57 -11.84
CA TYR A 260 13.48 -8.20 -12.99
C TYR A 260 13.22 -7.23 -14.14
N TYR A 261 13.17 -5.91 -13.87
CA TYR A 261 13.12 -4.91 -14.94
C TYR A 261 14.33 -4.98 -15.87
N GLN A 262 15.52 -5.33 -15.34
CA GLN A 262 16.72 -5.48 -16.14
C GLN A 262 16.59 -6.56 -17.23
N VAL A 263 15.82 -7.60 -16.95
CA VAL A 263 15.64 -8.77 -17.82
C VAL A 263 14.36 -8.64 -18.66
N ILE A 264 13.27 -8.20 -18.05
CA ILE A 264 11.95 -8.15 -18.69
C ILE A 264 11.82 -6.92 -19.58
N GLU A 265 12.26 -5.75 -19.06
CA GLU A 265 12.14 -4.46 -19.77
C GLU A 265 13.41 -3.62 -19.60
N PRO A 266 14.52 -3.99 -20.29
CA PRO A 266 15.80 -3.29 -20.13
C PRO A 266 15.74 -1.81 -20.52
N ASN A 267 14.87 -1.41 -21.45
CA ASN A 267 14.68 -0.01 -21.84
C ASN A 267 14.00 0.79 -20.72
N THR A 268 12.94 0.25 -20.12
CA THR A 268 12.29 0.85 -18.94
C THR A 268 13.28 0.98 -17.80
N TRP A 269 14.07 -0.08 -17.54
CA TRP A 269 15.13 -0.06 -16.55
C TRP A 269 16.13 1.07 -16.77
N ALA A 270 16.65 1.22 -17.99
CA ALA A 270 17.62 2.28 -18.32
C ALA A 270 17.06 3.69 -18.02
N LYS A 271 15.80 3.94 -18.35
CA LYS A 271 15.14 5.21 -18.03
C LYS A 271 14.95 5.41 -16.52
N MET A 272 14.57 4.36 -15.77
CA MET A 272 14.46 4.43 -14.31
C MET A 272 15.76 4.84 -13.63
N LEU A 273 16.93 4.41 -14.14
CA LEU A 273 18.23 4.77 -13.58
C LEU A 273 18.46 6.28 -13.58
N GLY A 274 18.02 6.97 -14.64
CA GLY A 274 18.12 8.42 -14.75
C GLY A 274 17.01 9.18 -14.02
N ARG A 275 15.89 8.51 -13.75
CA ARG A 275 14.67 9.15 -13.24
C ARG A 275 14.58 9.14 -11.71
N VAL A 276 15.03 8.08 -11.05
CA VAL A 276 14.84 7.89 -9.61
C VAL A 276 16.15 7.53 -8.92
N ASN A 277 16.54 8.32 -7.95
CA ASN A 277 17.78 8.13 -7.21
C ASN A 277 17.85 6.76 -6.50
N GLY A 278 19.00 6.11 -6.58
CA GLY A 278 19.29 4.86 -5.89
C GLY A 278 18.76 3.60 -6.58
N VAL A 279 18.08 3.71 -7.71
CA VAL A 279 17.51 2.57 -8.46
C VAL A 279 18.58 1.58 -8.86
N SER A 280 19.74 2.03 -9.35
CA SER A 280 20.87 1.15 -9.73
C SER A 280 21.30 0.26 -8.56
N PHE A 281 21.58 0.87 -7.41
CA PHE A 281 22.00 0.14 -6.21
C PHE A 281 20.88 -0.79 -5.70
N ALA A 282 19.65 -0.29 -5.62
CA ALA A 282 18.50 -1.08 -5.20
C ALA A 282 18.18 -2.24 -6.16
N GLY A 283 18.39 -2.08 -7.45
CA GLY A 283 18.19 -3.13 -8.44
C GLY A 283 19.19 -4.28 -8.33
N ILE A 284 20.44 -3.96 -7.98
CA ILE A 284 21.50 -4.96 -7.78
C ILE A 284 21.34 -5.65 -6.43
N TYR A 285 21.14 -4.87 -5.36
CA TYR A 285 21.21 -5.33 -3.97
C TYR A 285 19.84 -5.49 -3.30
N GLY A 286 18.76 -5.10 -3.97
CA GLY A 286 17.41 -5.23 -3.45
C GLY A 286 17.06 -6.65 -3.04
N GLY A 287 16.68 -6.84 -1.80
CA GLY A 287 16.39 -8.15 -1.24
C GLY A 287 17.60 -9.01 -0.89
N THR A 288 18.84 -8.47 -0.96
CA THR A 288 20.06 -9.12 -0.49
C THR A 288 20.45 -8.65 0.91
N ALA A 289 21.44 -9.29 1.52
CA ALA A 289 22.01 -8.87 2.80
C ALA A 289 22.73 -7.51 2.71
N ALA A 290 23.14 -7.07 1.53
CA ALA A 290 23.76 -5.76 1.32
C ALA A 290 22.79 -4.59 1.54
N MET A 291 21.49 -4.79 1.24
CA MET A 291 20.40 -3.88 1.63
C MET A 291 19.90 -4.14 3.07
N GLY A 292 20.56 -5.00 3.80
CA GLY A 292 20.53 -5.12 5.25
C GLY A 292 19.28 -5.72 5.90
N TRP A 293 18.30 -6.19 5.16
CA TRP A 293 17.02 -6.49 5.81
C TRP A 293 16.60 -7.98 5.87
N LYS A 294 17.28 -8.90 5.18
CA LYS A 294 16.89 -10.33 5.20
C LYS A 294 17.33 -11.07 6.47
N SER A 295 18.47 -10.76 7.02
CA SER A 295 18.93 -11.29 8.29
C SER A 295 19.96 -10.36 8.92
N ILE A 296 19.54 -9.55 9.87
CA ILE A 296 20.45 -8.70 10.61
C ILE A 296 21.03 -9.51 11.75
N LYS A 297 22.33 -9.74 11.72
CA LYS A 297 23.08 -10.27 12.86
C LYS A 297 23.73 -9.11 13.60
N LEU A 298 23.46 -9.03 14.89
CA LEU A 298 24.13 -8.08 15.75
C LEU A 298 25.62 -8.45 15.86
N PRO A 299 26.56 -7.52 15.69
CA PRO A 299 27.97 -7.79 15.94
C PRO A 299 28.19 -8.27 17.39
N LYS A 300 29.14 -9.21 17.60
CA LYS A 300 29.42 -9.76 18.93
C LYS A 300 29.71 -8.64 19.94
N GLY A 301 29.12 -8.72 21.12
CA GLY A 301 29.31 -7.76 22.22
C GLY A 301 28.60 -6.40 22.03
N LYS A 302 27.72 -6.26 21.03
CA LYS A 302 26.94 -5.04 20.82
C LYS A 302 25.47 -5.25 21.21
N THR A 303 24.77 -4.15 21.56
CA THR A 303 23.32 -4.11 21.73
C THR A 303 22.65 -3.51 20.49
N TRP A 304 21.37 -3.79 20.27
CA TRP A 304 20.61 -3.16 19.17
C TRP A 304 20.53 -1.65 19.36
N LYS A 305 20.42 -1.17 20.59
CA LYS A 305 20.48 0.27 20.92
C LYS A 305 21.82 0.89 20.50
N GLY A 306 22.93 0.20 20.77
CA GLY A 306 24.27 0.64 20.33
C GLY A 306 24.42 0.60 18.81
N TYR A 307 23.90 -0.44 18.16
CA TYR A 307 23.92 -0.56 16.72
C TYR A 307 23.03 0.49 16.03
N LEU A 308 21.87 0.82 16.63
CA LEU A 308 21.01 1.91 16.16
C LEU A 308 21.75 3.25 16.14
N LYS A 309 22.50 3.57 17.22
CA LYS A 309 23.32 4.80 17.26
C LYS A 309 24.35 4.84 16.14
N PHE A 310 25.01 3.72 15.87
CA PHE A 310 25.93 3.59 14.75
C PHE A 310 25.23 3.83 13.40
N LEU A 311 24.11 3.16 13.14
CA LEU A 311 23.35 3.33 11.89
C LEU A 311 22.90 4.79 11.68
N LEU A 312 22.38 5.44 12.73
CA LEU A 312 22.00 6.84 12.67
C LEU A 312 23.18 7.76 12.34
N ALA A 313 24.37 7.46 12.88
CA ALA A 313 25.58 8.25 12.60
C ALA A 313 26.06 8.16 11.16
N THR A 314 25.72 7.08 10.44
CA THR A 314 26.07 6.89 9.02
C THR A 314 25.12 7.58 8.05
N LEU A 315 23.97 8.07 8.52
CA LEU A 315 22.97 8.71 7.68
C LEU A 315 23.28 10.21 7.47
N PRO A 316 22.89 10.78 6.31
CA PRO A 316 22.86 12.22 6.12
C PRO A 316 22.03 12.91 7.21
N GLU A 317 22.41 14.14 7.55
CA GLU A 317 21.86 14.90 8.70
C GLU A 317 20.33 14.97 8.69
N GLU A 318 19.73 15.37 7.59
CA GLU A 318 18.27 15.51 7.45
C GLU A 318 17.54 14.17 7.68
N THR A 319 18.02 13.10 7.03
CA THR A 319 17.47 11.76 7.17
C THR A 319 17.62 11.25 8.61
N ARG A 320 18.78 11.52 9.24
CA ARG A 320 19.04 11.17 10.64
C ARG A 320 18.05 11.84 11.58
N GLN A 321 17.84 13.14 11.42
CA GLN A 321 16.89 13.92 12.23
C GLN A 321 15.45 13.41 12.09
N ASP A 322 15.03 13.05 10.88
CA ASP A 322 13.71 12.48 10.64
C ASP A 322 13.52 11.15 11.37
N TYR A 323 14.47 10.21 11.24
CA TYR A 323 14.40 8.95 11.98
C TYR A 323 14.46 9.16 13.50
N GLN A 324 15.30 10.04 14.00
CA GLN A 324 15.39 10.34 15.44
C GLN A 324 14.07 10.86 15.98
N ARG A 325 13.39 11.76 15.26
CA ARG A 325 12.06 12.27 15.63
C ARG A 325 11.02 11.16 15.68
N ILE A 326 10.98 10.29 14.69
CA ILE A 326 10.03 9.16 14.61
C ILE A 326 10.30 8.17 15.77
N PHE A 327 11.56 7.83 16.00
CA PHE A 327 11.94 6.87 17.05
C PHE A 327 11.67 7.42 18.45
N LYS A 328 11.93 8.69 18.69
CA LYS A 328 11.55 9.37 19.94
C LYS A 328 10.03 9.28 20.16
N THR A 329 9.24 9.57 19.14
CA THR A 329 7.77 9.43 19.21
C THR A 329 7.33 7.99 19.57
N SER A 330 8.01 6.98 19.00
CA SER A 330 7.73 5.57 19.33
C SER A 330 8.04 5.24 20.79
N ILE A 331 9.20 5.67 21.29
CA ILE A 331 9.61 5.44 22.68
C ILE A 331 8.61 6.10 23.63
N GLU A 332 8.31 7.37 23.42
CA GLU A 332 7.35 8.12 24.25
C GLU A 332 5.94 7.54 24.23
N PHE A 333 5.52 7.02 23.07
CA PHE A 333 4.21 6.38 22.95
C PHE A 333 4.13 5.11 23.81
N TRP A 334 5.11 4.22 23.70
CA TRP A 334 5.11 2.96 24.46
C TRP A 334 5.37 3.15 25.94
N ASP A 335 6.12 4.18 26.32
CA ASP A 335 6.34 4.56 27.72
C ASP A 335 5.11 5.23 28.36
N LYS A 336 4.46 6.19 27.68
CA LYS A 336 3.41 7.00 28.29
C LYS A 336 1.99 6.49 28.04
N ARG A 337 1.72 6.06 26.79
CA ARG A 337 0.37 5.65 26.36
C ARG A 337 0.21 4.14 26.30
N GLY A 338 1.26 3.45 25.88
CA GLY A 338 1.23 2.03 25.63
C GLY A 338 0.43 1.65 24.35
N GLY A 339 0.46 0.37 24.04
CA GLY A 339 -0.26 -0.25 22.93
C GLY A 339 -1.08 -1.43 23.41
N VAL A 340 -1.42 -2.35 22.47
CA VAL A 340 -2.17 -3.56 22.78
C VAL A 340 -1.47 -4.78 22.22
N LEU A 341 -1.30 -5.84 23.03
CA LEU A 341 -0.72 -7.12 22.64
C LEU A 341 -1.68 -8.28 22.96
N SER A 342 -1.56 -9.37 22.19
CA SER A 342 -2.27 -10.60 22.49
C SER A 342 -1.76 -11.24 23.80
N GLU A 343 -2.61 -12.00 24.48
CA GLU A 343 -2.18 -12.72 25.69
C GLU A 343 -1.04 -13.70 25.40
N GLU A 344 -1.03 -14.31 24.22
CA GLU A 344 0.05 -15.20 23.76
C GLU A 344 1.38 -14.43 23.67
N THR A 345 1.39 -13.28 23.00
CA THR A 345 2.59 -12.42 22.90
C THR A 345 3.08 -11.95 24.28
N ILE A 346 2.16 -11.61 25.18
CA ILE A 346 2.52 -11.20 26.56
C ILE A 346 3.19 -12.35 27.31
N LYS A 347 2.64 -13.59 27.20
CA LYS A 347 3.25 -14.78 27.81
C LYS A 347 4.65 -15.05 27.25
N GLU A 348 4.85 -14.94 25.93
CA GLU A 348 6.16 -15.10 25.30
C GLU A 348 7.16 -14.03 25.80
N LEU A 349 6.74 -12.76 25.89
CA LEU A 349 7.59 -11.67 26.39
C LEU A 349 8.02 -11.89 27.84
N LYS A 350 7.09 -12.31 28.71
CA LYS A 350 7.41 -12.65 30.11
C LYS A 350 8.39 -13.84 30.21
N LYS A 351 8.21 -14.87 29.35
CA LYS A 351 9.10 -16.03 29.30
C LYS A 351 10.54 -15.67 28.91
N VAL A 352 10.72 -14.69 28.06
CA VAL A 352 12.05 -14.18 27.65
C VAL A 352 12.58 -13.05 28.53
N GLY A 353 11.88 -12.73 29.64
CA GLY A 353 12.34 -11.78 30.65
C GLY A 353 12.21 -10.31 30.25
N ILE A 354 11.35 -9.95 29.28
CA ILE A 354 11.12 -8.57 28.88
C ILE A 354 10.09 -7.94 29.80
N PRO A 355 10.44 -6.90 30.60
CA PRO A 355 9.54 -6.25 31.50
C PRO A 355 8.47 -5.48 30.74
N LEU A 356 7.22 -5.60 31.17
CA LEU A 356 6.09 -4.86 30.65
C LEU A 356 5.03 -4.69 31.75
N GLU A 357 4.33 -3.56 31.71
CA GLU A 357 3.16 -3.31 32.55
C GLU A 357 1.87 -3.63 31.78
N ILE A 358 0.94 -4.34 32.43
CA ILE A 358 -0.40 -4.59 31.91
C ILE A 358 -1.35 -3.57 32.51
N ARG A 359 -1.98 -2.75 31.68
CA ARG A 359 -2.94 -1.74 32.08
C ARG A 359 -4.37 -2.29 32.08
N GLY A 360 -5.19 -1.82 32.99
CA GLY A 360 -6.59 -2.28 33.10
C GLY A 360 -7.52 -1.73 32.02
N LYS A 361 -7.20 -0.60 31.39
CA LYS A 361 -8.05 0.06 30.38
C LYS A 361 -7.26 0.39 29.12
N THR A 362 -7.90 0.27 27.98
CA THR A 362 -7.38 0.69 26.67
C THR A 362 -8.44 1.49 25.92
N ASN A 363 -8.00 2.48 25.15
CA ASN A 363 -8.88 3.22 24.23
C ASN A 363 -9.17 2.44 22.94
N TYR A 364 -8.58 1.26 22.79
CA TYR A 364 -8.78 0.39 21.61
C TYR A 364 -9.93 -0.60 21.90
N LYS A 365 -10.90 -0.69 21.01
CA LYS A 365 -11.91 -1.75 21.03
C LYS A 365 -11.30 -3.07 20.56
N THR A 366 -10.72 -3.85 21.43
CA THR A 366 -9.98 -5.07 21.11
C THR A 366 -10.01 -6.05 22.28
N ASP A 367 -9.89 -7.34 21.99
CA ASP A 367 -9.74 -8.41 22.98
C ASP A 367 -8.29 -8.50 23.51
N LYS A 368 -7.36 -7.67 22.98
CA LYS A 368 -5.97 -7.62 23.39
C LYS A 368 -5.82 -6.84 24.68
N LYS A 369 -4.78 -7.15 25.44
CA LYS A 369 -4.46 -6.46 26.69
C LYS A 369 -3.67 -5.17 26.40
N ALA A 370 -4.01 -4.12 27.12
CA ALA A 370 -3.24 -2.88 27.13
C ALA A 370 -1.91 -3.11 27.82
N VAL A 371 -0.81 -2.75 27.17
CA VAL A 371 0.56 -2.92 27.70
C VAL A 371 1.38 -1.66 27.52
N GLN A 372 2.34 -1.47 28.40
CA GLN A 372 3.27 -0.35 28.45
C GLN A 372 4.68 -0.88 28.67
N PHE A 373 5.66 -0.22 28.06
CA PHE A 373 7.08 -0.52 28.20
C PHE A 373 7.79 0.74 28.69
N HIS A 374 8.15 0.79 29.96
CA HIS A 374 8.94 1.88 30.52
C HIS A 374 10.39 1.81 30.04
N ASP A 375 10.92 0.58 29.93
CA ASP A 375 12.17 0.31 29.25
C ASP A 375 11.89 -0.22 27.84
N TYR A 376 12.30 0.55 26.83
CA TYR A 376 12.12 0.15 25.44
C TYR A 376 12.99 -1.05 25.11
N PRO A 377 12.44 -2.21 24.73
CA PRO A 377 13.19 -3.45 24.58
C PRO A 377 14.32 -3.37 23.55
N ASP A 378 15.47 -3.96 23.85
CA ASP A 378 16.59 -4.05 22.90
C ASP A 378 16.21 -4.98 21.73
N ASP A 379 15.74 -6.17 22.03
CA ASP A 379 15.15 -7.14 21.10
C ASP A 379 13.83 -7.70 21.67
N ALA A 380 13.03 -8.33 20.86
CA ALA A 380 11.83 -9.05 21.27
C ALA A 380 11.73 -10.36 20.47
N PRO A 381 12.43 -11.43 20.90
CA PRO A 381 12.46 -12.70 20.17
C PRO A 381 11.17 -13.52 20.40
N VAL A 382 10.06 -12.98 19.94
CA VAL A 382 8.71 -13.55 20.01
C VAL A 382 8.15 -13.76 18.60
N LYS A 383 7.18 -14.67 18.46
CA LYS A 383 6.55 -14.99 17.19
C LYS A 383 5.97 -13.75 16.51
N ASP A 384 5.28 -12.93 17.27
CA ASP A 384 4.68 -11.67 16.78
C ASP A 384 5.61 -10.45 16.95
N PHE A 385 6.91 -10.63 16.69
CA PHE A 385 7.95 -9.61 16.77
C PHE A 385 7.54 -8.25 16.17
N LYS A 386 6.80 -8.26 15.05
CA LYS A 386 6.36 -7.03 14.37
C LYS A 386 5.32 -6.22 15.14
N THR A 387 4.73 -6.75 16.20
CA THR A 387 3.75 -6.03 17.03
C THR A 387 4.39 -5.43 18.27
N VAL A 388 5.60 -5.87 18.64
CA VAL A 388 6.31 -5.44 19.84
C VAL A 388 7.32 -4.33 19.50
N PRO A 389 7.44 -3.26 20.28
CA PRO A 389 8.47 -2.24 20.09
C PRO A 389 9.85 -2.83 20.41
N SER A 390 10.89 -2.46 19.64
CA SER A 390 12.27 -2.78 19.99
C SER A 390 13.28 -1.94 19.20
N TYR A 391 14.48 -1.74 19.75
CA TYR A 391 15.59 -1.10 19.05
C TYR A 391 15.98 -1.88 17.78
N LYS A 392 15.87 -3.20 17.79
CA LYS A 392 16.05 -4.04 16.60
C LYS A 392 15.09 -3.65 15.46
N ARG A 393 13.82 -3.37 15.76
CA ARG A 393 12.86 -2.90 14.74
C ARG A 393 13.26 -1.55 14.17
N MET A 394 13.79 -0.64 14.98
CA MET A 394 14.32 0.65 14.51
C MET A 394 15.50 0.44 13.56
N CYS A 395 16.44 -0.45 13.91
CA CYS A 395 17.55 -0.81 13.00
C CYS A 395 17.03 -1.35 11.68
N ILE A 396 16.07 -2.27 11.70
CA ILE A 396 15.44 -2.84 10.49
C ILE A 396 14.77 -1.75 9.67
N THR A 397 14.11 -0.78 10.29
CA THR A 397 13.44 0.34 9.62
C THR A 397 14.44 1.19 8.82
N ILE A 398 15.59 1.55 9.42
CA ILE A 398 16.67 2.25 8.73
C ILE A 398 17.21 1.41 7.57
N MET A 399 17.55 0.15 7.81
CA MET A 399 18.16 -0.73 6.81
C MET A 399 17.22 -1.07 5.64
N LYS A 400 15.93 -0.87 5.80
CA LYS A 400 14.92 -0.96 4.73
C LYS A 400 14.73 0.35 3.96
N ASN A 401 15.41 1.42 4.32
CA ASN A 401 15.12 2.77 3.86
C ASN A 401 13.63 3.14 4.02
N ASP A 402 12.98 2.66 5.09
CA ASP A 402 11.59 2.97 5.37
C ASP A 402 11.48 4.32 6.06
N HIS A 403 11.60 5.39 5.28
CA HIS A 403 11.54 6.78 5.76
C HIS A 403 10.19 7.15 6.41
N THR A 404 9.17 6.33 6.21
CA THR A 404 7.84 6.54 6.81
C THR A 404 7.67 5.77 8.11
N ALA A 405 8.60 4.88 8.43
CA ALA A 405 8.54 3.93 9.55
C ALA A 405 7.24 3.11 9.58
N LYS A 406 6.68 2.79 8.41
CA LYS A 406 5.52 1.92 8.24
C LYS A 406 5.75 0.54 8.86
N TYR A 407 6.99 0.04 8.76
CA TYR A 407 7.40 -1.22 9.40
C TYR A 407 7.23 -1.19 10.94
N MET A 408 7.32 -0.02 11.56
CA MET A 408 7.05 0.17 12.99
C MET A 408 5.59 0.46 13.32
N GLY A 409 4.70 0.48 12.31
CA GLY A 409 3.28 0.77 12.47
C GLY A 409 2.94 2.26 12.46
N PHE A 410 3.86 3.13 12.04
CA PHE A 410 3.55 4.53 11.83
C PHE A 410 2.68 4.70 10.58
N SER A 411 1.67 5.55 10.72
CA SER A 411 0.94 6.14 9.59
C SER A 411 1.10 7.64 9.69
N ARG A 412 1.17 8.34 8.56
CA ARG A 412 1.21 9.80 8.58
C ARG A 412 -0.11 10.33 9.14
N THR A 413 0.00 11.26 10.08
CA THR A 413 -1.16 12.03 10.53
C THR A 413 -1.52 13.10 9.50
N LYS A 414 -2.80 13.48 9.40
CA LYS A 414 -3.27 14.58 8.52
C LYS A 414 -2.45 15.87 8.76
N ALA A 415 -2.11 16.16 10.01
CA ALA A 415 -1.27 17.31 10.37
C ALA A 415 0.16 17.26 9.80
N GLN A 416 0.77 16.07 9.75
CA GLN A 416 2.11 15.90 9.15
C GLN A 416 2.05 16.02 7.62
N GLN A 417 0.99 15.52 7.00
CA GLN A 417 0.74 15.68 5.58
C GLN A 417 0.55 17.16 5.22
N GLU A 418 -0.25 17.87 5.98
CA GLU A 418 -0.50 19.30 5.81
C GLU A 418 0.78 20.16 5.99
N LYS A 419 1.58 19.89 7.02
CA LYS A 419 2.86 20.58 7.25
C LYS A 419 3.84 20.36 6.09
N ARG A 420 3.88 19.16 5.53
CA ARG A 420 4.71 18.84 4.37
C ARG A 420 4.20 19.56 3.11
N ARG A 421 2.89 19.57 2.87
CA ARG A 421 2.27 20.32 1.77
C ARG A 421 2.70 21.77 1.80
N LYS A 422 2.51 22.43 2.96
CA LYS A 422 2.93 23.83 3.16
C LYS A 422 4.43 24.06 2.96
N ALA A 423 5.26 23.10 3.36
CA ALA A 423 6.69 23.16 3.11
C ALA A 423 7.00 23.04 1.61
N MET A 424 6.36 22.11 0.90
CA MET A 424 6.54 21.96 -0.55
C MET A 424 6.05 23.20 -1.32
N GLU A 425 4.90 23.76 -0.94
CA GLU A 425 4.39 25.02 -1.50
C GLU A 425 5.37 26.19 -1.30
N LYS A 426 5.97 26.29 -0.10
CA LYS A 426 6.95 27.32 0.23
C LYS A 426 8.23 27.19 -0.60
N TYR A 427 8.68 25.98 -0.91
CA TYR A 427 9.91 25.73 -1.66
C TYR A 427 9.71 25.56 -3.16
N ALA A 428 8.47 25.36 -3.63
CA ALA A 428 8.15 25.29 -5.06
C ALA A 428 8.49 26.59 -5.82
N ASN A 429 8.52 27.72 -5.12
CA ASN A 429 8.83 29.03 -5.69
C ASN A 429 10.32 29.43 -5.55
N ILE A 430 11.17 28.57 -4.99
CA ILE A 430 12.61 28.87 -4.72
C ILE A 430 13.52 28.05 -5.66
N LEU A 431 13.01 27.03 -6.30
CA LEU A 431 13.66 26.21 -7.32
C LEU A 431 12.98 26.41 -8.68
#